data_5e937c7952b1f57509f7312b282791f0
#
_entry.id   5e937c7952b1f57509f7312b282791f0
#
_cell.length_a   1.000
_cell.length_b   1.000
_cell.length_c   1.000
_cell.angle_alpha   90.00
_cell.angle_beta   90.00
_cell.angle_gamma   90.00
#
_symmetry.space_group_name_H-M   'P 1'
#
loop_
_entity.id
_entity.type
_entity.pdbx_description
1 polymer ?
#
loop_
_entity_poly.entity_id
_entity_poly.type
_entity_poly.pdbx_seq_one_letter_code
_entity_poly.pdbx_strand_id
1 'polypeptide(L)'
;MPIVIGGPEAQAIAVVLENMKPQRPFTHDTFKSVLDSFHLRLKEVLVYNLVDGIFYAKLIVTDGITEHEIDSRSSDAIAMAVRYKAPIYVYNFILDKASMPIEPIDDEILEEEVEEISNQNDLSQLSVDDLTEKLNTALETEDYESASKFRDEINRRG
;
A
#
# COMPACT_ATOMS: atom_id res chain seq x y z
N MET A 1 5.19 -16.26 3.79
CA MET A 1 4.11 -15.68 4.61
C MET A 1 3.50 -14.52 3.82
N PRO A 2 2.35 -14.69 3.20
CA PRO A 2 1.65 -13.59 2.55
C PRO A 2 0.98 -12.69 3.60
N ILE A 3 0.96 -11.38 3.36
CA ILE A 3 0.19 -10.39 4.13
C ILE A 3 -0.65 -9.61 3.13
N VAL A 4 -1.96 -9.71 3.23
CA VAL A 4 -2.87 -8.94 2.40
C VAL A 4 -2.89 -7.50 2.90
N ILE A 5 -2.65 -6.54 2.00
CA ILE A 5 -2.63 -5.10 2.30
C ILE A 5 -3.51 -4.35 1.28
N GLY A 6 -3.97 -3.17 1.65
CA GLY A 6 -4.77 -2.35 0.75
C GLY A 6 -3.97 -1.75 -0.41
N GLY A 7 -4.66 -1.34 -1.48
CA GLY A 7 -4.05 -0.72 -2.65
C GLY A 7 -3.18 0.52 -2.32
N PRO A 8 -3.65 1.48 -1.51
CA PRO A 8 -2.84 2.63 -1.10
C PRO A 8 -1.57 2.26 -0.34
N GLU A 9 -1.64 1.24 0.53
CA GLU A 9 -0.49 0.72 1.27
C GLU A 9 0.51 0.04 0.34
N ALA A 10 0.01 -0.77 -0.60
CA ALA A 10 0.83 -1.41 -1.63
C ALA A 10 1.54 -0.37 -2.50
N GLN A 11 0.83 0.69 -2.93
CA GLN A 11 1.40 1.79 -3.70
C GLN A 11 2.51 2.51 -2.93
N ALA A 12 2.30 2.76 -1.63
CA ALA A 12 3.30 3.42 -0.78
C ALA A 12 4.61 2.61 -0.66
N ILE A 13 4.55 1.28 -0.75
CA ILE A 13 5.70 0.39 -0.77
C ILE A 13 6.33 0.34 -2.17
N ALA A 14 5.51 0.09 -3.19
CA ALA A 14 5.96 -0.07 -4.58
C ALA A 14 6.75 1.14 -5.10
N VAL A 15 6.28 2.37 -4.82
CA VAL A 15 6.96 3.61 -5.21
C VAL A 15 8.43 3.63 -4.78
N VAL A 16 8.73 3.11 -3.59
CA VAL A 16 10.11 3.07 -3.07
C VAL A 16 10.90 1.93 -3.70
N LEU A 17 10.30 0.74 -3.84
CA LEU A 17 10.96 -0.43 -4.43
C LEU A 17 11.32 -0.18 -5.90
N GLU A 18 10.43 0.47 -6.64
CA GLU A 18 10.62 0.86 -8.06
C GLU A 18 11.46 2.13 -8.23
N ASN A 19 11.98 2.70 -7.15
CA ASN A 19 12.76 3.94 -7.16
C ASN A 19 12.04 5.12 -7.84
N MET A 20 10.73 5.16 -7.81
CA MET A 20 9.92 6.25 -8.35
C MET A 20 10.01 7.48 -7.44
N LYS A 21 10.00 8.67 -8.06
CA LYS A 21 10.03 9.95 -7.32
C LYS A 21 8.69 10.66 -7.48
N PRO A 22 7.81 10.60 -6.48
CA PRO A 22 6.56 11.34 -6.51
C PRO A 22 6.83 12.85 -6.48
N GLN A 23 5.92 13.65 -7.07
CA GLN A 23 6.02 15.12 -7.06
C GLN A 23 5.91 15.69 -5.63
N ARG A 24 5.19 15.04 -4.76
CA ARG A 24 5.01 15.41 -3.35
C ARG A 24 5.24 14.21 -2.45
N PRO A 25 5.75 14.42 -1.22
CA PRO A 25 5.96 13.34 -0.27
C PRO A 25 4.64 12.64 0.10
N PHE A 26 4.67 11.32 0.17
CA PHE A 26 3.60 10.55 0.83
C PHE A 26 3.69 10.67 2.35
N THR A 27 2.66 10.19 3.04
CA THR A 27 2.59 10.20 4.52
C THR A 27 3.83 9.56 5.15
N HIS A 28 4.28 8.41 4.66
CA HIS A 28 5.46 7.72 5.16
C HIS A 28 6.77 8.50 4.90
N ASP A 29 6.85 9.26 3.79
CA ASP A 29 8.01 10.13 3.51
C ASP A 29 8.03 11.31 4.49
N THR A 30 6.85 11.87 4.79
CA THR A 30 6.71 12.92 5.80
C THR A 30 7.08 12.40 7.19
N PHE A 31 6.58 11.20 7.56
CA PHE A 31 6.93 10.58 8.84
C PHE A 31 8.43 10.30 8.96
N LYS A 32 9.05 9.79 7.88
CA LYS A 32 10.51 9.66 7.82
C LYS A 32 11.21 10.98 8.06
N SER A 33 10.76 12.06 7.40
CA SER A 33 11.36 13.39 7.55
C SER A 33 11.22 13.94 8.98
N VAL A 34 10.11 13.63 9.66
CA VAL A 34 9.92 13.99 11.08
C VAL A 34 10.93 13.27 11.94
N LEU A 35 11.06 11.94 11.81
CA LEU A 35 12.05 11.17 12.58
C LEU A 35 13.47 11.70 12.35
N ASP A 36 13.85 11.91 11.08
CA ASP A 36 15.18 12.43 10.73
C ASP A 36 15.43 13.83 11.33
N SER A 37 14.41 14.68 11.39
CA SER A 37 14.49 16.04 11.98
C SER A 37 14.76 16.01 13.48
N PHE A 38 14.33 14.96 14.17
CA PHE A 38 14.60 14.73 15.60
C PHE A 38 15.81 13.82 15.85
N HIS A 39 16.63 13.56 14.81
CA HIS A 39 17.79 12.67 14.88
C HIS A 39 17.45 11.23 15.27
N LEU A 40 16.21 10.83 15.01
CA LEU A 40 15.72 9.48 15.20
C LEU A 40 15.79 8.72 13.87
N ARG A 41 16.03 7.42 13.93
CA ARG A 41 16.01 6.54 12.76
C ARG A 41 15.36 5.23 13.08
N LEU A 42 14.74 4.64 12.09
CA LEU A 42 14.22 3.29 12.20
C LEU A 42 15.39 2.30 12.21
N LYS A 43 15.55 1.56 13.31
CA LYS A 43 16.56 0.51 13.46
C LYS A 43 16.11 -0.78 12.79
N GLU A 44 14.90 -1.21 13.10
CA GLU A 44 14.29 -2.44 12.61
C GLU A 44 12.77 -2.42 12.74
N VAL A 45 12.12 -3.34 12.06
CA VAL A 45 10.68 -3.63 12.20
C VAL A 45 10.54 -5.03 12.77
N LEU A 46 9.63 -5.20 13.73
CA LEU A 46 9.32 -6.49 14.32
C LEU A 46 7.83 -6.81 14.15
N VAL A 47 7.52 -7.84 13.37
CA VAL A 47 6.18 -8.43 13.35
C VAL A 47 6.10 -9.42 14.51
N TYR A 48 5.34 -9.06 15.55
CA TYR A 48 5.42 -9.74 16.84
C TYR A 48 4.18 -10.56 17.21
N ASN A 49 3.05 -10.38 16.48
CA ASN A 49 1.84 -11.14 16.77
C ASN A 49 0.96 -11.32 15.52
N LEU A 50 0.10 -12.34 15.58
CA LEU A 50 -0.94 -12.64 14.61
C LEU A 50 -2.19 -13.11 15.35
N VAL A 51 -3.26 -12.31 15.33
CA VAL A 51 -4.55 -12.59 15.97
C VAL A 51 -5.65 -12.38 14.96
N ASP A 52 -6.50 -13.38 14.76
CA ASP A 52 -7.64 -13.34 13.85
C ASP A 52 -7.30 -12.84 12.43
N GLY A 53 -6.15 -13.25 11.89
CA GLY A 53 -5.66 -12.83 10.57
C GLY A 53 -5.01 -11.44 10.54
N ILE A 54 -5.01 -10.71 11.67
CA ILE A 54 -4.40 -9.38 11.78
C ILE A 54 -2.97 -9.50 12.29
N PHE A 55 -2.02 -8.98 11.51
CA PHE A 55 -0.61 -8.92 11.89
C PHE A 55 -0.34 -7.65 12.70
N TYR A 56 0.34 -7.84 13.81
CA TYR A 56 0.79 -6.76 14.70
C TYR A 56 2.28 -6.53 14.50
N ALA A 57 2.66 -5.28 14.29
CA ALA A 57 4.04 -4.89 14.06
C ALA A 57 4.47 -3.75 14.97
N LYS A 58 5.78 -3.64 15.19
CA LYS A 58 6.41 -2.52 15.90
C LYS A 58 7.52 -1.93 15.06
N LEU A 59 7.65 -0.62 15.13
CA LEU A 59 8.82 0.11 14.68
C LEU A 59 9.77 0.25 15.86
N ILE A 60 11.01 -0.19 15.72
CA ILE A 60 12.06 0.06 16.71
C ILE A 60 12.85 1.27 16.24
N VAL A 61 12.63 2.37 16.89
CA VAL A 61 13.22 3.68 16.54
C VAL A 61 14.27 4.04 17.57
N THR A 62 15.40 4.60 17.14
CA THR A 62 16.52 4.94 18.03
C THR A 62 17.18 6.27 17.68
N ASP A 63 17.68 6.97 18.69
CA ASP A 63 18.62 8.08 18.57
C ASP A 63 20.10 7.64 18.64
N GLY A 64 20.34 6.32 18.76
CA GLY A 64 21.66 5.73 18.94
C GLY A 64 22.01 5.42 20.40
N ILE A 65 21.23 5.91 21.37
CA ILE A 65 21.39 5.68 22.82
C ILE A 65 20.16 4.96 23.37
N THR A 66 18.98 5.47 23.04
CA THR A 66 17.69 4.97 23.52
C THR A 66 16.92 4.33 22.36
N GLU A 67 16.19 3.27 22.66
CA GLU A 67 15.28 2.63 21.71
C GLU A 67 13.83 2.82 22.17
N HIS A 68 12.96 3.12 21.20
CA HIS A 68 11.53 3.30 21.40
C HIS A 68 10.76 2.31 20.53
N GLU A 69 9.84 1.59 21.14
CA GLU A 69 8.92 0.71 20.43
C GLU A 69 7.62 1.45 20.11
N ILE A 70 7.28 1.52 18.84
CA ILE A 70 6.07 2.19 18.38
C ILE A 70 5.18 1.15 17.71
N ASP A 71 3.97 0.97 18.21
CA ASP A 71 2.98 0.08 17.60
C ASP A 71 2.57 0.60 16.22
N SER A 72 2.40 -0.32 15.28
CA SER A 72 2.12 0.02 13.88
C SER A 72 1.37 -1.10 13.18
N ARG A 73 0.56 -0.74 12.18
CA ARG A 73 0.06 -1.75 11.23
C ARG A 73 1.25 -2.34 10.45
N SER A 74 1.14 -3.61 10.08
CA SER A 74 2.20 -4.30 9.34
C SER A 74 2.55 -3.61 8.01
N SER A 75 1.55 -3.11 7.28
CA SER A 75 1.73 -2.38 6.03
C SER A 75 2.53 -1.08 6.21
N ASP A 76 2.22 -0.29 7.25
CA ASP A 76 2.93 0.96 7.55
C ASP A 76 4.37 0.68 8.00
N ALA A 77 4.55 -0.36 8.81
CA ALA A 77 5.86 -0.79 9.26
C ALA A 77 6.75 -1.21 8.08
N ILE A 78 6.21 -1.98 7.13
CA ILE A 78 6.92 -2.37 5.90
C ILE A 78 7.22 -1.13 5.05
N ALA A 79 6.26 -0.23 4.86
CA ALA A 79 6.45 1.01 4.11
C ALA A 79 7.56 1.90 4.70
N MET A 80 7.71 1.92 6.03
CA MET A 80 8.81 2.59 6.71
C MET A 80 10.13 1.83 6.57
N ALA A 81 10.10 0.49 6.70
CA ALA A 81 11.29 -0.33 6.57
C ALA A 81 11.98 -0.16 5.21
N VAL A 82 11.21 -0.18 4.11
CA VAL A 82 11.77 0.00 2.75
C VAL A 82 12.41 1.38 2.56
N ARG A 83 11.85 2.44 3.22
CA ARG A 83 12.38 3.81 3.17
C ARG A 83 13.71 3.99 3.93
N TYR A 84 13.86 3.28 5.03
CA TYR A 84 15.09 3.29 5.84
C TYR A 84 16.07 2.18 5.43
N LYS A 85 15.65 1.24 4.57
CA LYS A 85 16.37 -0.02 4.31
C LYS A 85 16.65 -0.78 5.60
N ALA A 86 15.71 -0.71 6.53
CA ALA A 86 15.78 -1.36 7.81
C ALA A 86 15.37 -2.84 7.69
N PRO A 87 15.96 -3.74 8.45
CA PRO A 87 15.56 -5.14 8.46
C PRO A 87 14.17 -5.32 9.06
N ILE A 88 13.47 -6.36 8.57
CA ILE A 88 12.16 -6.77 9.07
C ILE A 88 12.33 -8.15 9.69
N TYR A 89 11.98 -8.27 10.95
CA TYR A 89 11.98 -9.53 11.69
C TYR A 89 10.57 -10.00 11.98
N VAL A 90 10.40 -11.31 12.00
CA VAL A 90 9.12 -11.97 12.30
C VAL A 90 9.39 -13.09 13.27
N TYR A 91 8.56 -13.25 14.31
CA TYR A 91 8.68 -14.40 15.19
C TYR A 91 8.31 -15.71 14.50
N ASN A 92 9.06 -16.79 14.78
CA ASN A 92 8.88 -18.09 14.12
C ASN A 92 7.46 -18.63 14.24
N PHE A 93 6.80 -18.48 15.41
CA PHE A 93 5.44 -18.95 15.59
C PHE A 93 4.41 -18.28 14.64
N ILE A 94 4.72 -17.06 14.18
CA ILE A 94 3.87 -16.36 13.20
C ILE A 94 4.06 -16.99 11.82
N LEU A 95 5.31 -17.33 11.46
CA LEU A 95 5.59 -18.04 10.22
C LEU A 95 4.86 -19.37 10.17
N ASP A 96 4.87 -20.12 11.28
CA ASP A 96 4.19 -21.41 11.39
C ASP A 96 2.66 -21.25 11.24
N LYS A 97 2.07 -20.25 11.90
CA LYS A 97 0.63 -19.95 11.81
C LYS A 97 0.20 -19.41 10.44
N ALA A 98 1.04 -18.63 9.83
CA ALA A 98 0.78 -18.01 8.53
C ALA A 98 1.23 -18.90 7.35
N SER A 99 1.80 -20.06 7.60
CA SER A 99 2.11 -21.09 6.59
C SER A 99 0.83 -21.84 6.20
N MET A 100 -0.18 -21.12 5.72
CA MET A 100 -1.21 -21.78 4.91
C MET A 100 -0.56 -22.24 3.61
N PRO A 101 -0.92 -23.44 3.08
CA PRO A 101 -0.58 -23.75 1.70
C PRO A 101 -1.13 -22.60 0.87
N ILE A 102 -0.25 -21.88 0.22
CA ILE A 102 -0.63 -20.96 -0.86
C ILE A 102 -1.14 -21.91 -1.94
N GLU A 103 -2.47 -22.02 -2.08
CA GLU A 103 -2.99 -22.51 -3.34
C GLU A 103 -2.36 -21.61 -4.40
N PRO A 104 -1.75 -22.17 -5.46
CA PRO A 104 -1.21 -21.33 -6.50
C PRO A 104 -2.33 -20.39 -6.93
N ILE A 105 -2.14 -19.10 -6.75
CA ILE A 105 -2.99 -18.10 -7.36
C ILE A 105 -2.75 -18.35 -8.84
N ASP A 106 -3.80 -18.77 -9.57
CA ASP A 106 -3.71 -18.94 -11.00
C ASP A 106 -3.15 -17.62 -11.57
N ASP A 107 -2.02 -17.72 -12.27
CA ASP A 107 -1.36 -16.56 -12.88
C ASP A 107 -2.34 -15.83 -13.84
N GLU A 108 -3.35 -16.56 -14.36
CA GLU A 108 -4.44 -16.01 -15.15
C GLU A 108 -5.29 -14.99 -14.37
N ILE A 109 -5.53 -15.17 -13.05
CA ILE A 109 -6.31 -14.21 -12.24
C ILE A 109 -5.49 -12.94 -12.00
N LEU A 110 -4.18 -13.05 -11.83
CA LEU A 110 -3.29 -11.89 -11.68
C LEU A 110 -3.16 -11.11 -12.99
N GLU A 111 -3.15 -11.79 -14.15
CA GLU A 111 -3.12 -11.14 -15.44
C GLU A 111 -4.45 -10.43 -15.73
N GLU A 112 -5.61 -11.02 -15.39
CA GLU A 112 -6.92 -10.37 -15.52
C GLU A 112 -7.05 -9.15 -14.59
N GLU A 113 -6.64 -9.24 -13.31
CA GLU A 113 -6.67 -8.08 -12.38
C GLU A 113 -5.69 -6.98 -12.81
N VAL A 114 -4.52 -7.32 -13.33
CA VAL A 114 -3.54 -6.34 -13.83
C VAL A 114 -4.03 -5.71 -15.16
N GLU A 115 -4.67 -6.47 -16.03
CA GLU A 115 -5.31 -5.94 -17.25
C GLU A 115 -6.53 -5.06 -16.91
N GLU A 116 -7.35 -5.42 -15.93
CA GLU A 116 -8.45 -4.56 -15.47
C GLU A 116 -7.93 -3.25 -14.86
N ILE A 117 -6.87 -3.28 -14.06
CA ILE A 117 -6.26 -2.07 -13.48
C ILE A 117 -5.60 -1.20 -14.56
N SER A 118 -4.96 -1.81 -15.56
CA SER A 118 -4.33 -1.07 -16.66
C SER A 118 -5.38 -0.50 -17.63
N ASN A 119 -6.46 -1.23 -17.90
CA ASN A 119 -7.56 -0.76 -18.74
C ASN A 119 -8.43 0.31 -18.04
N GLN A 120 -8.53 0.31 -16.70
CA GLN A 120 -9.21 1.37 -15.96
C GLN A 120 -8.46 2.71 -15.99
N ASN A 121 -7.18 2.71 -16.30
CA ASN A 121 -6.38 3.95 -16.38
C ASN A 121 -6.37 4.58 -17.77
N ASP A 122 -6.81 3.90 -18.81
CA ASP A 122 -6.89 4.48 -20.17
C ASP A 122 -8.30 4.96 -20.50
N LEU A 123 -8.77 5.96 -19.74
CA LEU A 123 -10.06 6.63 -19.95
C LEU A 123 -10.19 7.21 -21.37
N SER A 124 -9.04 7.38 -22.05
CA SER A 124 -8.98 7.99 -23.39
C SER A 124 -9.62 7.14 -24.48
N GLN A 125 -9.74 5.83 -24.27
CA GLN A 125 -10.27 4.87 -25.24
C GLN A 125 -11.80 4.62 -25.08
N LEU A 126 -12.39 5.00 -23.94
CA LEU A 126 -13.81 4.81 -23.67
C LEU A 126 -14.66 5.85 -24.43
N SER A 127 -15.83 5.48 -24.90
CA SER A 127 -16.78 6.43 -25.46
C SER A 127 -17.41 7.32 -24.36
N VAL A 128 -17.99 8.46 -24.75
CA VAL A 128 -18.68 9.35 -23.79
C VAL A 128 -19.88 8.62 -23.15
N ASP A 129 -20.54 7.74 -23.91
CA ASP A 129 -21.67 6.97 -23.42
C ASP A 129 -21.21 5.94 -22.37
N ASP A 130 -20.10 5.22 -22.61
CA ASP A 130 -19.49 4.29 -21.64
C ASP A 130 -19.02 5.00 -20.38
N LEU A 131 -18.41 6.18 -20.52
CA LEU A 131 -17.99 7.01 -19.39
C LEU A 131 -19.17 7.47 -18.53
N THR A 132 -20.31 7.77 -19.17
CA THR A 132 -21.54 8.18 -18.49
C THR A 132 -22.16 7.00 -17.72
N GLU A 133 -22.15 5.80 -18.30
CA GLU A 133 -22.63 4.59 -17.64
C GLU A 133 -21.76 4.25 -16.41
N LYS A 134 -20.43 4.29 -16.58
CA LYS A 134 -19.48 4.08 -15.48
C LYS A 134 -19.60 5.13 -14.38
N LEU A 135 -19.84 6.38 -14.73
CA LEU A 135 -20.11 7.46 -13.77
C LEU A 135 -21.35 7.16 -12.92
N ASN A 136 -22.45 6.72 -13.55
CA ASN A 136 -23.68 6.39 -12.82
C ASN A 136 -23.47 5.18 -11.89
N THR A 137 -22.78 4.13 -12.36
CA THR A 137 -22.45 2.96 -11.54
C THR A 137 -21.59 3.35 -10.34
N ALA A 138 -20.56 4.20 -10.54
CA ALA A 138 -19.70 4.68 -9.48
C ALA A 138 -20.47 5.53 -8.44
N LEU A 139 -21.46 6.31 -8.86
CA LEU A 139 -22.33 7.06 -7.97
C LEU A 139 -23.27 6.14 -7.17
N GLU A 140 -23.79 5.06 -7.76
CA GLU A 140 -24.63 4.07 -7.09
C GLU A 140 -23.87 3.27 -6.04
N THR A 141 -22.57 3.02 -6.27
CA THR A 141 -21.68 2.29 -5.35
C THR A 141 -20.97 3.22 -4.35
N GLU A 142 -21.30 4.51 -4.35
CA GLU A 142 -20.66 5.56 -3.51
C GLU A 142 -19.14 5.69 -3.73
N ASP A 143 -18.62 5.25 -4.88
CA ASP A 143 -17.21 5.43 -5.27
C ASP A 143 -17.01 6.82 -5.89
N TYR A 144 -16.95 7.81 -5.02
CA TYR A 144 -16.82 9.22 -5.43
C TYR A 144 -15.47 9.54 -6.09
N GLU A 145 -14.43 8.73 -5.85
CA GLU A 145 -13.13 8.92 -6.48
C GLU A 145 -13.19 8.57 -7.97
N SER A 146 -13.72 7.40 -8.31
CA SER A 146 -13.92 6.98 -9.69
C SER A 146 -14.94 7.87 -10.41
N ALA A 147 -16.03 8.24 -9.73
CA ALA A 147 -17.04 9.15 -10.28
C ALA A 147 -16.44 10.52 -10.67
N SER A 148 -15.53 11.06 -9.86
CA SER A 148 -14.84 12.33 -10.18
C SER A 148 -13.98 12.19 -11.43
N LYS A 149 -13.22 11.08 -11.56
CA LYS A 149 -12.37 10.82 -12.74
C LYS A 149 -13.18 10.71 -14.04
N PHE A 150 -14.29 9.99 -14.02
CA PHE A 150 -15.16 9.85 -15.18
C PHE A 150 -15.81 11.16 -15.58
N ARG A 151 -16.33 11.91 -14.61
CA ARG A 151 -16.92 13.24 -14.85
C ARG A 151 -15.91 14.21 -15.47
N ASP A 152 -14.69 14.26 -14.94
CA ASP A 152 -13.65 15.18 -15.40
C ASP A 152 -13.21 14.83 -16.83
N GLU A 153 -13.16 13.52 -17.18
CA GLU A 153 -12.89 13.08 -18.54
C GLU A 153 -14.03 13.41 -19.52
N ILE A 154 -15.28 13.24 -19.11
CA ILE A 154 -16.45 13.65 -19.91
C ILE A 154 -16.39 15.16 -20.19
N ASN A 155 -16.14 15.98 -19.17
CA ASN A 155 -16.02 17.44 -19.30
C ASN A 155 -14.85 17.87 -20.19
N ARG A 156 -13.77 17.07 -20.26
CA ARG A 156 -12.62 17.36 -21.13
C ARG A 156 -12.94 17.15 -22.60
N ARG A 157 -13.92 16.30 -22.92
CA ARG A 157 -14.28 15.92 -24.30
C ARG A 157 -15.49 16.67 -24.86
N GLY A 158 -16.27 17.29 -24.02
CA GLY A 158 -17.45 18.12 -24.41
C GLY A 158 -17.06 19.56 -24.51
#